data_099fed8476b4478fafbc55cce2236fa2
#
_entry.id   099fed8476b4478fafbc55cce2236fa2
#
_cell.length_a   1.000
_cell.length_b   1.000
_cell.length_c   1.000
_cell.angle_alpha   90.00
_cell.angle_beta   90.00
_cell.angle_gamma   90.00
#
_symmetry.space_group_name_H-M   'P 1'
#
loop_
_entity.id
_entity.type
_entity.pdbx_description
1 polymer ?
#
loop_
_entity_poly.entity_id
_entity_poly.type
_entity_poly.pdbx_seq_one_letter_code
_entity_poly.pdbx_strand_id
1 'polypeptide(L)'
;MPADIVLTEDTLRYISLFETVTKTSAIDCMDTEDKLVFIVEKGKANIAVGKKGEHVIKLKELTGKNIQVVEYSEDQEQFVMNVFHIYGPQKVVIEQRGNITHATVTVDPKLKGRAIGKAGKNLRLARDIVNRHH
;
A
#
# COMPACT_ATOMS: atom_id res chain seq x y z
N MET A 1 16.80 9.74 6.60
CA MET A 1 15.95 10.82 7.13
C MET A 1 14.49 10.55 6.79
N PRO A 2 13.65 10.45 7.76
CA PRO A 2 12.22 10.33 7.47
C PRO A 2 11.72 11.63 6.83
N ALA A 3 10.93 11.50 5.81
CA ALA A 3 10.23 12.63 5.23
C ALA A 3 8.98 12.92 6.08
N ASP A 4 8.57 14.18 6.11
CA ASP A 4 7.32 14.53 6.76
C ASP A 4 6.15 13.97 5.95
N ILE A 5 5.21 13.34 6.64
CA ILE A 5 3.99 12.84 6.03
C ILE A 5 2.89 13.86 6.28
N VAL A 6 2.37 14.42 5.20
CA VAL A 6 1.29 15.41 5.27
C VAL A 6 -0.02 14.71 4.98
N LEU A 7 -0.94 14.78 5.95
CA LEU A 7 -2.28 14.20 5.81
C LEU A 7 -3.29 15.32 5.56
N THR A 8 -4.09 15.18 4.51
CA THR A 8 -5.15 16.13 4.19
C THR A 8 -6.37 15.83 5.06
N GLU A 9 -7.32 16.78 5.09
CA GLU A 9 -8.58 16.60 5.80
C GLU A 9 -9.32 15.35 5.29
N ASP A 10 -9.32 15.14 3.98
CA ASP A 10 -9.99 13.98 3.37
C ASP A 10 -9.34 12.66 3.80
N THR A 11 -8.01 12.59 3.78
CA THR A 11 -7.32 11.37 4.20
C THR A 11 -7.47 11.10 5.69
N LEU A 12 -7.56 12.14 6.51
CA LEU A 12 -7.85 11.99 7.94
C LEU A 12 -9.24 11.40 8.17
N ARG A 13 -10.23 11.82 7.38
CA ARG A 13 -11.58 11.23 7.45
C ARG A 13 -11.58 9.77 7.05
N TYR A 14 -10.84 9.40 6.00
CA TYR A 14 -10.72 8.00 5.58
C TYR A 14 -10.03 7.16 6.64
N ILE A 15 -8.98 7.68 7.28
CA ILE A 15 -8.30 6.98 8.37
C ILE A 15 -9.25 6.76 9.55
N SER A 16 -10.03 7.78 9.91
CA SER A 16 -11.01 7.65 10.98
C SER A 16 -12.08 6.60 10.67
N LEU A 17 -12.58 6.58 9.44
CA LEU A 17 -13.52 5.56 8.98
C LEU A 17 -12.90 4.17 9.01
N PHE A 18 -11.67 4.05 8.55
CA PHE A 18 -10.92 2.80 8.58
C PHE A 18 -10.81 2.26 10.01
N GLU A 19 -10.44 3.11 10.96
CA GLU A 19 -10.32 2.70 12.37
C GLU A 19 -11.65 2.25 12.96
N THR A 20 -12.73 2.92 12.59
CA THR A 20 -14.08 2.56 13.04
C THR A 20 -14.48 1.18 12.52
N VAL A 21 -14.23 0.90 11.26
CA VAL A 21 -14.61 -0.36 10.63
C VAL A 21 -13.72 -1.51 11.06
N THR A 22 -12.40 -1.30 11.06
CA THR A 22 -11.43 -2.37 11.28
C THR A 22 -11.04 -2.59 12.74
N LYS A 23 -11.30 -1.60 13.58
CA LYS A 23 -10.87 -1.58 15.00
C LYS A 23 -9.35 -1.61 15.16
N THR A 24 -8.64 -1.16 14.13
CA THR A 24 -7.19 -1.01 14.17
C THR A 24 -6.79 0.31 13.51
N SER A 25 -5.61 0.82 13.86
CA SER A 25 -5.15 2.11 13.36
C SER A 25 -4.45 1.98 12.02
N ALA A 26 -4.60 3.00 11.18
CA ALA A 26 -3.79 3.19 9.99
C ALA A 26 -2.79 4.32 10.23
N ILE A 27 -1.54 4.11 9.83
CA ILE A 27 -0.50 5.14 9.96
C ILE A 27 -0.47 6.10 8.79
N ASP A 28 -1.11 5.74 7.68
CA ASP A 28 -1.19 6.60 6.50
C ASP A 28 -2.34 6.16 5.60
N CYS A 29 -2.78 7.07 4.76
CA CYS A 29 -3.78 6.79 3.72
C CYS A 29 -3.38 7.54 2.45
N MET A 30 -3.33 6.82 1.33
CA MET A 30 -3.11 7.45 0.02
C MET A 30 -4.40 7.36 -0.78
N ASP A 31 -4.92 8.51 -1.14
CA ASP A 31 -6.18 8.65 -1.89
C ASP A 31 -5.84 8.83 -3.37
N THR A 32 -6.24 7.86 -4.17
CA THR A 32 -6.11 7.95 -5.62
C THR A 32 -7.51 8.01 -6.25
N GLU A 33 -7.58 8.24 -7.55
CA GLU A 33 -8.85 8.37 -8.25
C GLU A 33 -9.79 7.18 -8.03
N ASP A 34 -9.24 5.97 -8.04
CA ASP A 34 -10.04 4.74 -8.00
C ASP A 34 -9.75 3.83 -6.82
N LYS A 35 -8.84 4.22 -5.93
CA LYS A 35 -8.36 3.34 -4.87
C LYS A 35 -7.90 4.15 -3.65
N LEU A 36 -8.16 3.59 -2.46
CA LEU A 36 -7.58 4.04 -1.21
C LEU A 36 -6.58 3.00 -0.74
N VAL A 37 -5.37 3.45 -0.41
CA VAL A 37 -4.33 2.60 0.15
C VAL A 37 -4.13 2.98 1.60
N PHE A 38 -4.33 2.03 2.51
CA PHE A 38 -4.10 2.24 3.95
C PHE A 38 -2.83 1.51 4.36
N ILE A 39 -1.93 2.24 5.00
CA ILE A 39 -0.70 1.66 5.54
C ILE A 39 -0.94 1.38 7.01
N VAL A 40 -0.71 0.14 7.44
CA VAL A 40 -0.92 -0.29 8.82
C VAL A 40 0.39 -0.76 9.44
N GLU A 41 0.44 -0.80 10.77
CA GLU A 41 1.60 -1.28 11.49
C GLU A 41 1.86 -2.77 11.22
N LYS A 42 3.09 -3.18 11.46
CA LYS A 42 3.49 -4.58 11.33
C LYS A 42 2.59 -5.47 12.17
N GLY A 43 2.11 -6.55 11.54
CA GLY A 43 1.24 -7.53 12.21
C GLY A 43 -0.23 -7.17 12.23
N LYS A 44 -0.63 -6.02 11.65
CA LYS A 44 -2.00 -5.54 11.70
C LYS A 44 -2.79 -5.74 10.40
N ALA A 45 -2.13 -6.15 9.31
CA ALA A 45 -2.80 -6.27 8.02
C ALA A 45 -3.97 -7.26 8.05
N ASN A 46 -3.81 -8.41 8.68
CA ASN A 46 -4.87 -9.42 8.74
C ASN A 46 -6.09 -8.93 9.50
N ILE A 47 -5.87 -8.20 10.60
CA ILE A 47 -6.96 -7.60 11.38
C ILE A 47 -7.67 -6.54 10.57
N ALA A 48 -6.90 -5.71 9.84
CA ALA A 48 -7.45 -4.65 9.00
C ALA A 48 -8.31 -5.19 7.87
N VAL A 49 -7.87 -6.26 7.22
CA VAL A 49 -8.62 -6.89 6.14
C VAL A 49 -9.87 -7.59 6.65
N GLY A 50 -9.75 -8.21 7.82
CA GLY A 50 -10.84 -8.93 8.46
C GLY A 50 -11.04 -10.33 7.89
N LYS A 51 -11.87 -11.11 8.55
CA LYS A 51 -12.19 -12.48 8.15
C LYS A 51 -12.86 -12.45 6.77
N LYS A 52 -12.31 -13.19 5.82
CA LYS A 52 -12.81 -13.25 4.44
C LYS A 52 -12.90 -11.86 3.77
N GLY A 53 -12.06 -10.93 4.21
CA GLY A 53 -12.04 -9.58 3.63
C GLY A 53 -13.23 -8.71 4.04
N GLU A 54 -13.94 -9.03 5.12
CA GLU A 54 -15.16 -8.32 5.51
C GLU A 54 -14.98 -6.84 5.73
N HIS A 55 -13.84 -6.41 6.30
CA HIS A 55 -13.58 -5.00 6.55
C HIS A 55 -13.30 -4.25 5.25
N VAL A 56 -12.53 -4.86 4.35
CA VAL A 56 -12.23 -4.27 3.05
C VAL A 56 -13.50 -4.11 2.22
N ILE A 57 -14.37 -5.11 2.24
CA ILE A 57 -15.67 -5.06 1.54
C ILE A 57 -16.52 -3.92 2.09
N LYS A 58 -16.60 -3.81 3.41
CA LYS A 58 -17.38 -2.76 4.08
C LYS A 58 -16.85 -1.37 3.73
N LEU A 59 -15.54 -1.18 3.76
CA LEU A 59 -14.90 0.08 3.39
C LEU A 59 -15.18 0.44 1.94
N LYS A 60 -15.14 -0.54 1.04
CA LYS A 60 -15.47 -0.32 -0.36
C LYS A 60 -16.92 0.15 -0.53
N GLU A 61 -17.85 -0.48 0.18
CA GLU A 61 -19.25 -0.06 0.17
C GLU A 61 -19.44 1.38 0.64
N LEU A 62 -18.74 1.76 1.71
CA LEU A 62 -18.88 3.07 2.31
C LEU A 62 -18.18 4.18 1.53
N THR A 63 -17.10 3.88 0.84
CA THR A 63 -16.29 4.89 0.13
C THR A 63 -16.51 4.91 -1.38
N GLY A 64 -17.01 3.81 -1.94
CA GLY A 64 -17.13 3.67 -3.38
C GLY A 64 -15.81 3.45 -4.11
N LYS A 65 -14.72 3.26 -3.38
CA LYS A 65 -13.38 3.07 -3.95
C LYS A 65 -12.84 1.69 -3.60
N ASN A 66 -11.95 1.17 -4.45
CA ASN A 66 -11.22 -0.06 -4.12
C ASN A 66 -10.30 0.21 -2.93
N ILE A 67 -10.12 -0.79 -2.09
CA ILE A 67 -9.34 -0.67 -0.86
C ILE A 67 -8.13 -1.60 -0.95
N GLN A 68 -6.95 -1.06 -0.63
CA GLN A 68 -5.73 -1.84 -0.49
C GLN A 68 -5.13 -1.57 0.88
N VAL A 69 -4.74 -2.63 1.58
CA VAL A 69 -4.06 -2.55 2.88
C VAL A 69 -2.62 -2.98 2.68
N VAL A 70 -1.68 -2.15 3.12
CA VAL A 70 -0.24 -2.43 3.03
C VAL A 70 0.33 -2.42 4.44
N GLU A 71 1.03 -3.47 4.79
CA GLU A 71 1.69 -3.55 6.09
C GLU A 71 3.05 -2.84 6.03
N TYR A 72 3.29 -1.94 6.97
CA TYR A 72 4.57 -1.24 7.06
C TYR A 72 5.68 -2.20 7.50
N SER A 73 6.89 -1.99 7.02
CA SER A 73 8.09 -2.65 7.48
C SER A 73 9.26 -1.67 7.49
N GLU A 74 10.08 -1.74 8.53
CA GLU A 74 11.33 -0.96 8.59
C GLU A 74 12.35 -1.50 7.57
N ASP A 75 12.26 -2.78 7.24
CA ASP A 75 13.08 -3.39 6.20
C ASP A 75 12.52 -2.98 4.83
N GLN A 76 13.32 -2.22 4.07
CA GLN A 76 12.91 -1.69 2.78
C GLN A 76 12.50 -2.79 1.80
N GLU A 77 13.26 -3.88 1.74
CA GLU A 77 12.95 -5.01 0.87
C GLU A 77 11.59 -5.63 1.22
N GLN A 78 11.34 -5.86 2.51
CA GLN A 78 10.07 -6.40 2.97
C GLN A 78 8.92 -5.43 2.71
N PHE A 79 9.14 -4.13 2.88
CA PHE A 79 8.10 -3.14 2.60
C PHE A 79 7.72 -3.10 1.12
N VAL A 80 8.72 -3.15 0.23
CA VAL A 80 8.45 -3.23 -1.22
C VAL A 80 7.66 -4.50 -1.53
N MET A 81 8.02 -5.63 -0.92
CA MET A 81 7.28 -6.87 -1.06
C MET A 81 5.82 -6.71 -0.64
N ASN A 82 5.57 -6.03 0.49
CA ASN A 82 4.23 -5.80 1.01
C ASN A 82 3.40 -4.89 0.09
N VAL A 83 4.03 -3.86 -0.50
CA VAL A 83 3.36 -2.95 -1.43
C VAL A 83 2.87 -3.69 -2.67
N PHE A 84 3.64 -4.67 -3.14
CA PHE A 84 3.28 -5.47 -4.32
C PHE A 84 2.53 -6.75 -3.98
N HIS A 85 2.18 -6.96 -2.72
CA HIS A 85 1.57 -8.22 -2.25
C HIS A 85 0.39 -8.70 -3.09
N ILE A 86 -0.49 -7.79 -3.52
CA ILE A 86 -1.67 -8.14 -4.33
C ILE A 86 -1.32 -8.70 -5.71
N TYR A 87 -0.06 -8.54 -6.15
CA TYR A 87 0.42 -9.07 -7.43
C TYR A 87 1.30 -10.30 -7.27
N GLY A 88 1.37 -10.87 -6.05
CA GLY A 88 2.12 -12.08 -5.77
C GLY A 88 3.61 -11.99 -6.10
N PRO A 89 4.35 -11.05 -5.49
CA PRO A 89 5.76 -10.88 -5.82
C PRO A 89 6.57 -12.12 -5.42
N GLN A 90 7.43 -12.56 -6.32
CA GLN A 90 8.27 -13.73 -6.11
C GLN A 90 9.62 -13.35 -5.49
N LYS A 91 10.13 -12.16 -5.82
CA LYS A 91 11.45 -11.72 -5.41
C LYS A 91 11.54 -10.20 -5.46
N VAL A 92 12.23 -9.62 -4.50
CA VAL A 92 12.57 -8.20 -4.48
C VAL A 92 14.07 -8.08 -4.25
N VAL A 93 14.74 -7.30 -5.09
CA VAL A 93 16.17 -7.00 -4.96
C VAL A 93 16.34 -5.50 -4.87
N ILE A 94 17.01 -5.04 -3.81
CA ILE A 94 17.31 -3.62 -3.62
C ILE A 94 18.78 -3.39 -3.92
N GLU A 95 19.07 -2.47 -4.84
CA GLU A 95 20.43 -2.10 -5.23
C GLU A 95 20.63 -0.61 -5.12
N GLN A 96 21.81 -0.20 -4.65
CA GLN A 96 22.21 1.19 -4.63
C GLN A 96 23.10 1.46 -5.84
N ARG A 97 22.71 2.41 -6.70
CA ARG A 97 23.46 2.83 -7.87
C ARG A 97 23.69 4.33 -7.79
N GLY A 98 24.87 4.74 -7.31
CA GLY A 98 25.15 6.15 -7.05
C GLY A 98 24.22 6.68 -5.94
N ASN A 99 23.48 7.74 -6.24
CA ASN A 99 22.52 8.33 -5.31
C ASN A 99 21.10 7.77 -5.46
N ILE A 100 20.94 6.77 -6.33
CA ILE A 100 19.62 6.23 -6.64
C ILE A 100 19.52 4.81 -6.09
N THR A 101 18.43 4.54 -5.37
CA THR A 101 18.09 3.20 -4.91
C THR A 101 17.15 2.55 -5.94
N HIS A 102 17.54 1.40 -6.44
CA HIS A 102 16.73 0.63 -7.37
C HIS A 102 16.12 -0.58 -6.68
N ALA A 103 14.83 -0.75 -6.85
CA ALA A 103 14.13 -1.94 -6.41
C ALA A 103 13.65 -2.72 -7.63
N THR A 104 14.08 -3.97 -7.75
CA THR A 104 13.63 -4.86 -8.81
C THR A 104 12.65 -5.85 -8.19
N VAL A 105 11.41 -5.83 -8.68
CA VAL A 105 10.35 -6.72 -8.20
C VAL A 105 10.03 -7.73 -9.30
N THR A 106 10.15 -9.00 -8.97
CA THR A 106 9.84 -10.09 -9.90
C THR A 106 8.44 -10.61 -9.60
N VAL A 107 7.57 -10.57 -10.60
CA VAL A 107 6.21 -11.10 -10.50
C VAL A 107 5.97 -12.11 -11.60
N ASP A 108 4.94 -12.94 -11.45
CA ASP A 108 4.53 -13.85 -12.52
C ASP A 108 4.26 -13.04 -13.80
N PRO A 109 4.78 -13.46 -14.98
CA PRO A 109 4.53 -12.74 -16.23
C PRO A 109 3.05 -12.46 -16.52
N LYS A 110 2.15 -13.32 -16.06
CA LYS A 110 0.70 -13.11 -16.22
C LYS A 110 0.18 -11.93 -15.41
N LEU A 111 0.88 -11.56 -14.34
CA LEU A 111 0.48 -10.46 -13.45
C LEU A 111 1.26 -9.18 -13.69
N LYS A 112 2.30 -9.22 -14.53
CA LYS A 112 3.17 -8.07 -14.80
C LYS A 112 2.39 -6.86 -15.29
N GLY A 113 1.48 -7.05 -16.24
CA GLY A 113 0.67 -5.96 -16.78
C GLY A 113 -0.21 -5.31 -15.71
N ARG A 114 -0.78 -6.11 -14.80
CA ARG A 114 -1.59 -5.60 -13.69
C ARG A 114 -0.75 -4.86 -12.67
N ALA A 115 0.45 -5.36 -12.37
CA ALA A 115 1.37 -4.71 -11.44
C ALA A 115 1.82 -3.34 -11.94
N ILE A 116 2.07 -3.21 -13.23
CA ILE A 116 2.44 -1.93 -13.85
C ILE A 116 1.22 -1.02 -13.96
N GLY A 117 0.10 -1.57 -14.40
CA GLY A 117 -1.14 -0.85 -14.60
C GLY A 117 -1.16 -0.04 -15.89
N LYS A 118 -2.33 0.47 -16.23
CA LYS A 118 -2.53 1.30 -17.41
C LYS A 118 -1.67 2.56 -17.32
N ALA A 119 -0.84 2.83 -18.34
CA ALA A 119 0.08 3.95 -18.39
C ALA A 119 1.05 4.00 -17.18
N GLY A 120 1.37 2.84 -16.61
CA GLY A 120 2.28 2.74 -15.46
C GLY A 120 1.70 3.22 -14.13
N LYS A 121 0.40 3.36 -14.04
CA LYS A 121 -0.30 3.93 -12.90
C LYS A 121 -0.01 3.20 -11.57
N ASN A 122 -0.12 1.86 -11.58
CA ASN A 122 0.11 1.08 -10.36
C ASN A 122 1.57 1.09 -9.96
N LEU A 123 2.48 1.07 -10.93
CA LEU A 123 3.91 1.14 -10.65
C LEU A 123 4.29 2.49 -10.03
N ARG A 124 3.73 3.61 -10.54
CA ARG A 124 3.98 4.93 -9.97
C ARG A 124 3.41 5.04 -8.55
N LEU A 125 2.23 4.50 -8.32
CA LEU A 125 1.63 4.49 -6.99
C LEU A 125 2.51 3.71 -6.01
N ALA A 126 2.97 2.53 -6.40
CA ALA A 126 3.86 1.72 -5.58
C ALA A 126 5.15 2.46 -5.23
N ARG A 127 5.75 3.14 -6.22
CA ARG A 127 6.95 3.94 -6.00
C ARG A 127 6.68 5.08 -5.00
N ASP A 128 5.54 5.75 -5.14
CA ASP A 128 5.18 6.85 -4.25
C ASP A 128 4.98 6.36 -2.82
N ILE A 129 4.35 5.20 -2.64
CA ILE A 129 4.18 4.59 -1.32
C ILE A 129 5.54 4.29 -0.69
N VAL A 130 6.43 3.65 -1.43
CA VAL A 130 7.77 3.31 -0.94
C VAL A 130 8.56 4.57 -0.58
N ASN A 131 8.57 5.57 -1.46
CA ASN A 131 9.30 6.81 -1.22
C ASN A 131 8.77 7.59 -0.02
N ARG A 132 7.47 7.50 0.25
CA ARG A 132 6.84 8.20 1.36
C ARG A 132 7.26 7.65 2.72
N HIS A 133 7.61 6.37 2.79
CA HIS A 133 7.94 5.69 4.05
C HIS A 133 9.40 5.23 4.16
N HIS A 134 10.11 5.26 3.11
CA HIS A 134 11.52 4.92 3.02
C HIS A 134 12.28 5.89 2.15
#